data_9cca619298c49d943528d2ecc19c60a8
#
_entry.id   9cca619298c49d943528d2ecc19c60a8
#
_cell.length_a   1.000
_cell.length_b   1.000
_cell.length_c   1.000
_cell.angle_alpha   90.00
_cell.angle_beta   90.00
_cell.angle_gamma   90.00
#
_symmetry.space_group_name_H-M   'P 1'
#
loop_
_entity.id
_entity.type
_entity.pdbx_description
1 polymer ?
#
loop_
_entity_poly.entity_id
_entity_poly.type
_entity_poly.pdbx_seq_one_letter_code
_entity_poly.pdbx_strand_id
1 'polypeptide(L)'
;VIEAYGKGGFRFADMSHRGSILCLPQGIWASDVKALADLDLAAVAPALADGAAIDHFLIGTGKDIAPLAPAIRDAFRGRHIVVEPMSTGAAVRTYNILLGERRRVGALLIAVE
;
A
#
# COMPACT_ATOMS: atom_id res chain seq x y z
N VAL A 1 0.14 8.27 9.78
CA VAL A 1 1.50 8.06 9.21
C VAL A 1 2.08 6.74 9.69
N ILE A 2 2.99 6.21 8.91
CA ILE A 2 3.74 5.01 9.28
C ILE A 2 5.03 5.50 9.96
N GLU A 3 5.20 5.13 11.23
CA GLU A 3 6.30 5.62 12.05
C GLU A 3 7.60 4.86 11.80
N ALA A 4 7.50 3.55 11.52
CA ALA A 4 8.66 2.71 11.27
C ALA A 4 8.24 1.46 10.49
N TYR A 5 9.20 0.84 9.84
CA TYR A 5 8.99 -0.43 9.13
C TYR A 5 10.25 -1.29 9.26
N GLY A 6 10.08 -2.59 9.06
CA GLY A 6 11.15 -3.57 9.15
C GLY A 6 10.82 -4.65 10.18
N LYS A 7 11.70 -5.63 10.30
CA LYS A 7 11.53 -6.76 11.22
C LYS A 7 10.19 -7.47 11.02
N GLY A 8 9.73 -7.52 9.78
CA GLY A 8 8.50 -8.21 9.41
C GLY A 8 7.23 -7.44 9.67
N GLY A 9 7.31 -6.13 9.93
CA GLY A 9 6.09 -5.38 10.21
C GLY A 9 6.22 -3.88 10.13
N PHE A 10 5.26 -3.20 10.75
CA PHE A 10 5.12 -1.75 10.70
C PHE A 10 4.73 -1.21 12.07
N ARG A 11 5.12 0.04 12.34
CA ARG A 11 4.68 0.75 13.53
C ARG A 11 3.84 1.95 13.09
N PHE A 12 2.64 2.06 13.66
CA PHE A 12 1.73 3.18 13.42
C PHE A 12 0.74 3.29 14.58
N ALA A 13 0.20 4.48 14.81
CA ALA A 13 -0.76 4.73 15.88
C ALA A 13 -0.26 4.19 17.24
N ASP A 14 1.03 4.36 17.50
CA ASP A 14 1.70 3.92 18.74
C ASP A 14 1.61 2.41 18.99
N MET A 15 1.40 1.61 17.94
CA MET A 15 1.39 0.16 18.05
C MET A 15 2.23 -0.46 16.95
N SER A 16 2.66 -1.70 17.19
CA SER A 16 3.42 -2.48 16.23
C SER A 16 2.52 -3.55 15.63
N HIS A 17 2.59 -3.71 14.32
CA HIS A 17 1.82 -4.69 13.57
C HIS A 17 2.79 -5.60 12.82
N ARG A 18 2.62 -6.90 12.97
CA ARG A 18 3.40 -7.88 12.21
C ARG A 18 2.67 -8.21 10.92
N GLY A 19 3.42 -8.25 9.81
CA GLY A 19 2.87 -8.55 8.50
C GLY A 19 2.55 -7.32 7.68
N SER A 20 2.04 -7.55 6.48
CA SER A 20 1.71 -6.50 5.51
C SER A 20 0.44 -5.76 5.91
N ILE A 21 0.30 -4.53 5.41
CA ILE A 21 -0.86 -3.68 5.74
C ILE A 21 -1.44 -3.05 4.48
N LEU A 22 -2.75 -2.81 4.53
CA LEU A 22 -3.48 -2.04 3.54
C LEU A 22 -3.92 -0.73 4.21
N CYS A 23 -3.46 0.38 3.67
CA CYS A 23 -3.74 1.72 4.20
C CYS A 23 -4.70 2.45 3.27
N LEU A 24 -5.81 2.93 3.81
CA LEU A 24 -6.78 3.75 3.09
C LEU A 24 -7.16 4.93 3.99
N PRO A 25 -7.81 5.98 3.44
CA PRO A 25 -8.25 7.10 4.28
C PRO A 25 -9.13 6.68 5.44
N GLN A 26 -9.86 5.56 5.31
CA GLN A 26 -10.77 5.06 6.33
C GLN A 26 -10.07 4.29 7.45
N GLY A 27 -8.83 3.84 7.25
CA GLY A 27 -8.11 3.09 8.26
C GLY A 27 -6.99 2.24 7.70
N ILE A 28 -6.40 1.43 8.57
CA ILE A 28 -5.32 0.51 8.21
C ILE A 28 -5.75 -0.90 8.61
N TRP A 29 -5.62 -1.84 7.69
CA TRP A 29 -6.00 -3.23 7.89
C TRP A 29 -4.83 -4.16 7.63
N ALA A 30 -4.84 -5.31 8.29
CA ALA A 30 -3.89 -6.38 8.00
C ALA A 30 -4.11 -6.89 6.58
N SER A 31 -3.03 -7.23 5.89
CA SER A 31 -3.07 -7.87 4.58
C SER A 31 -2.32 -9.19 4.62
N ASP A 32 -2.87 -10.20 3.96
CA ASP A 32 -2.25 -11.52 3.89
C ASP A 32 -1.16 -11.63 2.82
N VAL A 33 -0.93 -10.57 2.07
CA VAL A 33 0.10 -10.56 1.03
C VAL A 33 1.48 -10.60 1.68
N LYS A 34 2.23 -11.68 1.44
CA LYS A 34 3.57 -11.84 2.01
C LYS A 34 4.68 -11.49 1.02
N ALA A 35 4.39 -11.66 -0.24
CA ALA A 35 5.32 -11.35 -1.33
C ALA A 35 4.52 -10.84 -2.51
N LEU A 36 5.19 -10.16 -3.44
CA LEU A 36 4.50 -9.60 -4.61
C LEU A 36 3.76 -10.66 -5.43
N ALA A 37 4.28 -11.89 -5.46
CA ALA A 37 3.63 -12.99 -6.17
C ALA A 37 2.24 -13.31 -5.60
N ASP A 38 1.98 -12.97 -4.35
CA ASP A 38 0.69 -13.21 -3.69
C ASP A 38 -0.31 -12.08 -3.96
N LEU A 39 0.12 -11.01 -4.60
CA LEU A 39 -0.75 -9.86 -4.84
C LEU A 39 -1.75 -10.18 -5.94
N ASP A 40 -3.03 -10.10 -5.60
CA ASP A 40 -4.12 -10.32 -6.54
C ASP A 40 -5.15 -9.19 -6.39
N LEU A 41 -6.19 -9.22 -7.22
CA LEU A 41 -7.22 -8.19 -7.18
C LEU A 41 -7.99 -8.18 -5.86
N ALA A 42 -8.14 -9.35 -5.22
CA ALA A 42 -8.83 -9.42 -3.93
C ALA A 42 -8.07 -8.63 -2.85
N ALA A 43 -6.74 -8.67 -2.88
CA ALA A 43 -5.92 -7.96 -1.89
C ALA A 43 -6.09 -6.45 -1.97
N VAL A 44 -6.39 -5.91 -3.15
CA VAL A 44 -6.54 -4.46 -3.36
C VAL A 44 -7.99 -4.04 -3.58
N ALA A 45 -8.94 -4.98 -3.51
CA ALA A 45 -10.35 -4.69 -3.76
C ALA A 45 -10.90 -3.52 -2.95
N PRO A 46 -10.57 -3.36 -1.66
CA PRO A 46 -11.06 -2.21 -0.90
C PRO A 46 -10.58 -0.87 -1.47
N ALA A 47 -9.39 -0.83 -2.07
CA ALA A 47 -8.85 0.40 -2.68
C ALA A 47 -9.57 0.72 -4.00
N LEU A 48 -10.12 -0.29 -4.67
CA LEU A 48 -10.84 -0.13 -5.93
C LEU A 48 -12.33 0.16 -5.73
N ALA A 49 -12.81 0.08 -4.50
CA ALA A 49 -14.22 0.35 -4.19
C ALA A 49 -14.51 1.85 -4.30
N ASP A 50 -15.76 2.18 -4.66
CA ASP A 50 -16.16 3.58 -4.83
C ASP A 50 -15.96 4.42 -3.58
N GLY A 51 -16.14 3.81 -2.40
CA GLY A 51 -15.99 4.51 -1.12
C GLY A 51 -14.56 4.74 -0.68
N ALA A 52 -13.56 4.22 -1.39
CA ALA A 52 -12.16 4.39 -1.00
C ALA A 52 -11.70 5.85 -1.11
N ALA A 53 -12.24 6.59 -2.08
CA ALA A 53 -11.99 8.03 -2.25
C ALA A 53 -10.51 8.38 -2.34
N ILE A 54 -9.74 7.61 -3.13
CA ILE A 54 -8.32 7.86 -3.34
C ILE A 54 -8.04 8.20 -4.80
N ASP A 55 -6.99 9.01 -5.02
CA ASP A 55 -6.50 9.35 -6.37
C ASP A 55 -5.19 8.64 -6.67
N HIS A 56 -4.50 8.17 -5.63
CA HIS A 56 -3.16 7.62 -5.72
C HIS A 56 -3.07 6.39 -4.83
N PHE A 57 -2.47 5.34 -5.36
CA PHE A 57 -2.26 4.11 -4.59
C PHE A 57 -0.82 3.64 -4.77
N LEU A 58 -0.13 3.44 -3.66
CA LEU A 58 1.26 2.99 -3.67
C LEU A 58 1.30 1.51 -3.32
N ILE A 59 2.13 0.75 -4.02
CA ILE A 59 2.36 -0.64 -3.66
C ILE A 59 3.82 -0.80 -3.29
N GLY A 60 4.06 -1.04 -2.01
CA GLY A 60 5.38 -1.36 -1.49
C GLY A 60 5.67 -2.83 -1.78
N THR A 61 6.55 -3.08 -2.75
CA THR A 61 6.75 -4.41 -3.34
C THR A 61 7.69 -5.31 -2.56
N GLY A 62 8.18 -4.85 -1.42
CA GLY A 62 9.14 -5.58 -0.61
C GLY A 62 10.46 -4.84 -0.53
N LYS A 63 11.55 -5.58 -0.28
CA LYS A 63 12.88 -4.97 -0.14
C LYS A 63 13.28 -4.21 -1.39
N ASP A 64 12.96 -4.76 -2.57
CA ASP A 64 13.31 -4.16 -3.86
C ASP A 64 12.06 -3.80 -4.63
N ILE A 65 12.18 -2.79 -5.50
CA ILE A 65 11.09 -2.45 -6.41
C ILE A 65 10.92 -3.58 -7.43
N ALA A 66 9.67 -3.90 -7.75
CA ALA A 66 9.33 -4.86 -8.78
C ALA A 66 8.11 -4.39 -9.55
N PRO A 67 7.97 -4.77 -10.83
CA PRO A 67 6.84 -4.32 -11.64
C PRO A 67 5.53 -4.98 -11.19
N LEU A 68 4.42 -4.28 -11.42
CA LEU A 68 3.09 -4.80 -11.12
C LEU A 68 2.58 -5.63 -12.30
N ALA A 69 1.77 -6.66 -11.99
CA ALA A 69 1.07 -7.41 -13.02
C ALA A 69 0.12 -6.48 -13.80
N PRO A 70 -0.03 -6.67 -15.12
CA PRO A 70 -0.93 -5.84 -15.92
C PRO A 70 -2.36 -5.77 -15.40
N ALA A 71 -2.89 -6.88 -14.86
CA ALA A 71 -4.26 -6.91 -14.33
C ALA A 71 -4.44 -5.92 -13.18
N ILE A 72 -3.42 -5.78 -12.31
CA ILE A 72 -3.46 -4.83 -11.20
C ILE A 72 -3.42 -3.39 -11.74
N ARG A 73 -2.49 -3.12 -12.66
CA ARG A 73 -2.37 -1.78 -13.24
C ARG A 73 -3.64 -1.36 -13.96
N ASP A 74 -4.22 -2.27 -14.74
CA ASP A 74 -5.44 -1.96 -15.50
C ASP A 74 -6.63 -1.73 -14.59
N ALA A 75 -6.74 -2.47 -13.48
CA ALA A 75 -7.83 -2.29 -12.53
C ALA A 75 -7.81 -0.88 -11.93
N PHE A 76 -6.65 -0.37 -11.54
CA PHE A 76 -6.54 0.98 -11.01
C PHE A 76 -6.75 2.04 -12.08
N ARG A 77 -6.23 1.80 -13.29
CA ARG A 77 -6.45 2.72 -14.41
C ARG A 77 -7.94 2.85 -14.72
N GLY A 78 -8.69 1.76 -14.66
CA GLY A 78 -10.14 1.78 -14.90
C GLY A 78 -10.91 2.58 -13.86
N ARG A 79 -10.31 2.84 -12.71
CA ARG A 79 -10.90 3.68 -11.65
C ARG A 79 -10.30 5.08 -11.62
N HIS A 80 -9.45 5.42 -12.57
CA HIS A 80 -8.75 6.71 -12.62
C HIS A 80 -7.88 6.95 -11.38
N ILE A 81 -7.28 5.89 -10.86
CA ILE A 81 -6.36 5.95 -9.72
C ILE A 81 -4.96 5.71 -10.26
N VAL A 82 -4.04 6.60 -9.92
CA VAL A 82 -2.62 6.42 -10.25
C VAL A 82 -2.05 5.37 -9.30
N VAL A 83 -1.53 4.27 -9.84
CA VAL A 83 -0.90 3.22 -9.02
C VAL A 83 0.59 3.17 -9.33
N GLU A 84 1.42 3.13 -8.29
CA GLU A 84 2.87 3.11 -8.44
C GLU A 84 3.51 2.03 -7.57
N PRO A 85 4.33 1.16 -8.17
CA PRO A 85 5.17 0.24 -7.38
C PRO A 85 6.41 0.97 -6.87
N MET A 86 6.82 0.64 -5.66
CA MET A 86 8.05 1.13 -5.04
C MET A 86 8.57 0.05 -4.11
N SER A 87 9.85 0.12 -3.72
CA SER A 87 10.27 -0.68 -2.58
C SER A 87 9.43 -0.28 -1.38
N THR A 88 9.24 -1.18 -0.42
CA THR A 88 8.40 -0.86 0.75
C THR A 88 8.92 0.36 1.50
N GLY A 89 10.23 0.50 1.67
CA GLY A 89 10.79 1.68 2.34
C GLY A 89 10.49 2.98 1.61
N ALA A 90 10.60 2.99 0.29
CA ALA A 90 10.27 4.18 -0.51
C ALA A 90 8.77 4.47 -0.45
N ALA A 91 7.94 3.42 -0.47
CA ALA A 91 6.48 3.57 -0.40
C ALA A 91 6.05 4.17 0.94
N VAL A 92 6.66 3.74 2.05
CA VAL A 92 6.38 4.31 3.36
C VAL A 92 6.68 5.81 3.38
N ARG A 93 7.84 6.20 2.87
CA ARG A 93 8.22 7.62 2.84
C ARG A 93 7.27 8.43 1.97
N THR A 94 6.97 7.94 0.77
CA THR A 94 6.08 8.64 -0.16
C THR A 94 4.67 8.74 0.40
N TYR A 95 4.17 7.65 0.99
CA TYR A 95 2.86 7.64 1.62
C TYR A 95 2.76 8.71 2.71
N ASN A 96 3.74 8.78 3.60
CA ASN A 96 3.75 9.77 4.66
C ASN A 96 3.80 11.20 4.12
N ILE A 97 4.59 11.44 3.07
CA ILE A 97 4.67 12.77 2.43
C ILE A 97 3.32 13.16 1.85
N LEU A 98 2.67 12.25 1.11
CA LEU A 98 1.38 12.55 0.49
C LEU A 98 0.30 12.79 1.53
N LEU A 99 0.30 12.03 2.62
CA LEU A 99 -0.62 12.28 3.74
C LEU A 99 -0.39 13.67 4.34
N GLY A 100 0.86 14.06 4.53
CA GLY A 100 1.21 15.37 5.07
C GLY A 100 0.76 16.51 4.15
N GLU A 101 0.66 16.24 2.85
CA GLU A 101 0.15 17.19 1.86
C GLU A 101 -1.36 17.13 1.70
N ARG A 102 -2.03 16.34 2.53
CA ARG A 102 -3.49 16.13 2.48
C ARG A 102 -3.97 15.56 1.16
N ARG A 103 -3.14 14.71 0.54
CA ARG A 103 -3.51 14.02 -0.69
C ARG A 103 -4.39 12.80 -0.34
N ARG A 104 -5.26 12.42 -1.27
CA ARG A 104 -6.10 11.22 -1.12
C ARG A 104 -5.31 10.03 -1.59
N VAL A 105 -4.60 9.39 -0.67
CA VAL A 105 -3.66 8.32 -0.96
C VAL A 105 -3.98 7.07 -0.16
N GLY A 106 -3.77 5.92 -0.80
CA GLY A 106 -3.76 4.63 -0.13
C GLY A 106 -2.48 3.88 -0.44
N ALA A 107 -2.25 2.78 0.23
CA ALA A 107 -1.07 1.96 0.01
C ALA A 107 -1.29 0.53 0.45
N LEU A 108 -0.72 -0.41 -0.29
CA LEU A 108 -0.50 -1.77 0.18
C LEU A 108 1.00 -1.90 0.41
N LEU A 109 1.40 -2.18 1.63
CA LEU A 109 2.80 -2.23 2.01
C LEU A 109 3.17 -3.65 2.42
N ILE A 110 4.01 -4.29 1.60
CA ILE A 110 4.48 -5.64 1.89
C ILE A 110 5.56 -5.55 2.95
N ALA A 111 5.41 -6.33 4.03
CA ALA A 111 6.35 -6.33 5.13
C ALA A 111 7.73 -6.81 4.70
N VAL A 112 8.77 -6.21 5.26
CA VAL A 112 10.18 -6.57 5.01
C VAL A 112 10.88 -6.82 6.32
N GLU A 113 11.95 -7.64 6.26
CA GLU A 113 12.76 -7.98 7.44
C GLU A 113 13.66 -6.85 7.93
#